data_2d57860e68519168cb52b4f9ad813f7c
#
_entry.id   2d57860e68519168cb52b4f9ad813f7c
#
_cell.length_a   1.000
_cell.length_b   1.000
_cell.length_c   1.000
_cell.angle_alpha   90.00
_cell.angle_beta   90.00
_cell.angle_gamma   90.00
#
_symmetry.space_group_name_H-M   'P 1'
#
loop_
_entity.id
_entity.type
_entity.pdbx_description
1 polymer ?
#
loop_
_entity_poly.entity_id
_entity_poly.type
_entity_poly.pdbx_seq_one_letter_code
_entity_poly.pdbx_strand_id
1 'polypeptide(L)'
;MSLMVNSVSRDGTTQVTSAQGECPSQLFITTNPGMEDVVRDELLERLRAAGLPPVAIELNPFGFGGQVWVEGGEAERMCQIAMELRSIHHVFQPLHRFSLPPQGALQHIESEVEVLGIAAMETAKTFRVTSRRSGEHDFGSVDVQRRAGAALWRHYGTAVDLENPDVEVRVDVFGCMCLVSFQRTLKSLSKRFVRRYQPRVALKASVAYALLHFARIGEKSDDTLLDPFCGSGTILFEAAEIFPDLALFGSDIDQHVVDCARENASALGCAGRMALCQGDARGLDAVFPDRRFNYIVTNPPYGMRFGQHLNFDRFYTRVLQQCWYRLRPGGRLVLIAWKYRLFSRAAKRTGLFCLRAERVVETGGLHPRIFALDRIDREGEN
;
A
#
# COMPACT_ATOMS: atom_id res chain seq x y z
N MET A 1 0.21 -36.56 -20.68
CA MET A 1 1.45 -36.21 -21.40
C MET A 1 1.03 -35.64 -22.75
N SER A 2 0.81 -34.33 -22.81
CA SER A 2 0.44 -33.65 -24.06
C SER A 2 1.36 -32.42 -24.16
N LEU A 3 2.10 -32.39 -25.27
CA LEU A 3 3.14 -31.42 -25.58
C LEU A 3 2.51 -30.03 -25.85
N MET A 4 2.89 -29.03 -25.10
CA MET A 4 2.67 -27.64 -25.47
C MET A 4 3.59 -27.27 -26.62
N VAL A 5 3.02 -26.90 -27.74
CA VAL A 5 3.73 -26.29 -28.86
C VAL A 5 3.56 -24.78 -28.75
N ASN A 6 4.59 -24.10 -28.28
CA ASN A 6 4.66 -22.65 -28.36
C ASN A 6 5.04 -22.26 -29.78
N SER A 7 4.08 -21.74 -30.56
CA SER A 7 4.38 -21.04 -31.80
C SER A 7 4.46 -19.53 -31.52
N VAL A 8 5.65 -18.98 -31.53
CA VAL A 8 5.90 -17.54 -31.50
C VAL A 8 5.68 -17.03 -32.93
N SER A 9 4.63 -16.23 -33.14
CA SER A 9 4.49 -15.47 -34.39
C SER A 9 5.46 -14.28 -34.38
N ARG A 10 5.93 -13.89 -35.56
CA ARG A 10 6.98 -12.86 -35.76
C ARG A 10 6.57 -11.43 -35.34
N ASP A 11 5.34 -11.23 -34.88
CA ASP A 11 4.77 -9.88 -34.62
C ASP A 11 4.56 -9.56 -33.14
N GLY A 12 5.11 -10.38 -32.21
CA GLY A 12 5.08 -10.05 -30.77
C GLY A 12 3.69 -9.93 -30.12
N THR A 13 2.63 -10.30 -30.82
CA THR A 13 1.25 -10.34 -30.31
C THR A 13 0.95 -11.72 -29.80
N THR A 14 0.87 -11.89 -28.49
CA THR A 14 0.34 -13.10 -27.87
C THR A 14 -1.18 -12.98 -27.87
N GLN A 15 -1.84 -13.43 -28.94
CA GLN A 15 -3.27 -13.67 -28.92
C GLN A 15 -3.52 -14.94 -28.09
N VAL A 16 -4.16 -14.77 -26.94
CA VAL A 16 -4.72 -15.89 -26.19
C VAL A 16 -6.04 -16.30 -26.88
N THR A 17 -5.94 -17.18 -27.87
CA THR A 17 -7.13 -17.85 -28.43
C THR A 17 -7.62 -18.88 -27.44
N SER A 18 -8.88 -18.76 -27.03
CA SER A 18 -9.61 -19.68 -26.18
C SER A 18 -9.82 -21.02 -26.88
N ALA A 19 -8.92 -21.98 -26.62
CA ALA A 19 -9.24 -23.40 -26.75
C ALA A 19 -9.60 -23.90 -25.36
N GLN A 20 -10.79 -24.35 -25.15
CA GLN A 20 -11.44 -25.03 -24.00
C GLN A 20 -10.49 -25.57 -22.91
N GLY A 21 -9.83 -24.70 -22.21
CA GLY A 21 -9.10 -24.84 -20.97
C GLY A 21 -9.21 -23.50 -20.29
N GLU A 22 -9.74 -23.44 -19.08
CA GLU A 22 -9.85 -22.22 -18.28
C GLU A 22 -8.51 -21.49 -18.31
N CYS A 23 -8.49 -20.29 -18.92
CA CYS A 23 -7.31 -19.41 -18.89
C CYS A 23 -7.02 -19.10 -17.42
N PRO A 24 -5.81 -19.31 -16.91
CA PRO A 24 -5.51 -19.02 -15.50
C PRO A 24 -5.91 -17.59 -15.19
N SER A 25 -6.55 -17.39 -14.05
CA SER A 25 -7.00 -16.06 -13.65
C SER A 25 -5.80 -15.14 -13.54
N GLN A 26 -5.93 -13.94 -14.08
CA GLN A 26 -4.91 -12.89 -13.99
C GLN A 26 -5.48 -11.72 -13.22
N LEU A 27 -4.71 -11.22 -12.26
CA LEU A 27 -4.98 -9.98 -11.56
C LEU A 27 -3.78 -9.04 -11.69
N PHE A 28 -4.08 -7.77 -11.85
CA PHE A 28 -3.11 -6.69 -11.74
C PHE A 28 -3.43 -5.86 -10.49
N ILE A 29 -2.46 -5.74 -9.60
CA ILE A 29 -2.63 -5.10 -8.31
C ILE A 29 -1.70 -3.90 -8.23
N THR A 30 -2.17 -2.79 -7.68
CA THR A 30 -1.34 -1.61 -7.46
C THR A 30 -1.14 -1.32 -5.98
N THR A 31 0.06 -0.86 -5.64
CA THR A 31 0.48 -0.49 -4.29
C THR A 31 1.36 0.77 -4.31
N ASN A 32 1.94 1.13 -3.18
CA ASN A 32 3.01 2.13 -3.14
C ASN A 32 4.31 1.52 -3.70
N PRO A 33 5.03 2.19 -4.62
CA PRO A 33 6.34 1.74 -5.06
C PRO A 33 7.28 1.47 -3.88
N GLY A 34 7.92 0.29 -3.90
CA GLY A 34 8.76 -0.22 -2.82
C GLY A 34 8.04 -1.11 -1.81
N MET A 35 6.75 -1.42 -2.04
CA MET A 35 5.96 -2.32 -1.18
C MET A 35 5.47 -3.59 -1.90
N GLU A 36 5.97 -3.88 -3.07
CA GLU A 36 5.51 -4.98 -3.91
C GLU A 36 5.74 -6.35 -3.26
N ASP A 37 6.85 -6.51 -2.57
CA ASP A 37 7.16 -7.72 -1.80
C ASP A 37 6.26 -7.88 -0.56
N VAL A 38 5.85 -6.76 0.07
CA VAL A 38 4.87 -6.79 1.17
C VAL A 38 3.51 -7.29 0.65
N VAL A 39 3.10 -6.87 -0.55
CA VAL A 39 1.87 -7.36 -1.21
C VAL A 39 1.97 -8.85 -1.49
N ARG A 40 3.11 -9.31 -2.05
CA ARG A 40 3.35 -10.73 -2.31
C ARG A 40 3.25 -11.55 -1.02
N ASP A 41 3.92 -11.11 0.02
CA ASP A 41 4.00 -11.85 1.29
C ASP A 41 2.60 -11.93 1.95
N GLU A 42 1.85 -10.81 1.95
CA GLU A 42 0.47 -10.78 2.43
C GLU A 42 -0.45 -11.69 1.62
N LEU A 43 -0.37 -11.65 0.28
CA LEU A 43 -1.19 -12.51 -0.59
C LEU A 43 -0.90 -13.99 -0.34
N LEU A 44 0.37 -14.39 -0.25
CA LEU A 44 0.76 -15.77 0.02
C LEU A 44 0.29 -16.25 1.41
N GLU A 45 0.32 -15.38 2.40
CA GLU A 45 -0.20 -15.66 3.74
C GLU A 45 -1.73 -15.88 3.70
N ARG A 46 -2.47 -15.00 3.02
CA ARG A 46 -3.93 -15.14 2.85
C ARG A 46 -4.31 -16.41 2.09
N LEU A 47 -3.60 -16.74 1.02
CA LEU A 47 -3.82 -17.98 0.27
C LEU A 47 -3.60 -19.21 1.15
N ARG A 48 -2.50 -19.22 1.93
CA ARG A 48 -2.21 -20.30 2.86
C ARG A 48 -3.31 -20.43 3.93
N ALA A 49 -3.76 -19.34 4.52
CA ALA A 49 -4.83 -19.33 5.51
C ALA A 49 -6.17 -19.82 4.93
N ALA A 50 -6.42 -19.57 3.63
CA ALA A 50 -7.60 -20.06 2.91
C ALA A 50 -7.47 -21.51 2.41
N GLY A 51 -6.33 -22.19 2.64
CA GLY A 51 -6.07 -23.54 2.15
C GLY A 51 -5.93 -23.63 0.62
N LEU A 52 -5.56 -22.51 -0.04
CA LEU A 52 -5.43 -22.45 -1.49
C LEU A 52 -3.97 -22.67 -1.91
N PRO A 53 -3.74 -23.22 -3.14
CA PRO A 53 -2.40 -23.41 -3.65
C PRO A 53 -1.72 -22.04 -3.91
N PRO A 54 -0.37 -22.00 -3.88
CA PRO A 54 0.36 -20.81 -4.27
C PRO A 54 0.13 -20.49 -5.75
N VAL A 55 0.21 -19.21 -6.09
CA VAL A 55 0.05 -18.66 -7.43
C VAL A 55 1.35 -18.05 -7.92
N ALA A 56 1.49 -17.84 -9.24
CA ALA A 56 2.61 -17.11 -9.78
C ALA A 56 2.44 -15.61 -9.48
N ILE A 57 3.51 -14.96 -8.98
CA ILE A 57 3.50 -13.54 -8.63
C ILE A 57 4.74 -12.90 -9.25
N GLU A 58 4.52 -11.90 -10.10
CA GLU A 58 5.56 -11.07 -10.70
C GLU A 58 5.50 -9.66 -10.11
N LEU A 59 6.63 -9.17 -9.61
CA LEU A 59 6.75 -7.82 -9.07
C LEU A 59 7.27 -6.88 -10.14
N ASN A 60 6.60 -5.75 -10.30
CA ASN A 60 6.94 -4.71 -11.29
C ASN A 60 7.00 -5.24 -12.75
N PRO A 61 5.94 -5.91 -13.24
CA PRO A 61 5.93 -6.62 -14.54
C PRO A 61 6.24 -5.72 -15.75
N PHE A 62 6.07 -4.40 -15.59
CA PHE A 62 6.32 -3.42 -16.65
C PHE A 62 7.56 -2.56 -16.36
N GLY A 63 8.40 -2.92 -15.37
CA GLY A 63 9.61 -2.18 -14.99
C GLY A 63 9.36 -0.91 -14.17
N PHE A 64 8.12 -0.64 -13.76
CA PHE A 64 7.76 0.51 -12.92
C PHE A 64 7.30 0.03 -11.54
N GLY A 65 7.67 0.79 -10.50
CA GLY A 65 7.33 0.45 -9.13
C GLY A 65 5.82 0.56 -8.83
N GLY A 66 5.38 -0.20 -7.82
CA GLY A 66 4.01 -0.19 -7.31
C GLY A 66 3.05 -1.13 -8.07
N GLN A 67 3.58 -2.16 -8.71
CA GLN A 67 2.84 -3.09 -9.55
C GLN A 67 3.09 -4.53 -9.15
N VAL A 68 2.03 -5.32 -9.07
CA VAL A 68 2.10 -6.76 -8.82
C VAL A 68 1.15 -7.46 -9.80
N TRP A 69 1.68 -8.42 -10.54
CA TRP A 69 0.92 -9.30 -11.42
C TRP A 69 0.76 -10.66 -10.76
N VAL A 70 -0.45 -11.18 -10.75
CA VAL A 70 -0.78 -12.46 -10.14
C VAL A 70 -1.42 -13.33 -11.21
N GLU A 71 -0.97 -14.59 -11.32
CA GLU A 71 -1.49 -15.54 -12.28
C GLU A 71 -1.72 -16.91 -11.63
N GLY A 72 -2.93 -17.44 -11.79
CA GLY A 72 -3.34 -18.74 -11.26
C GLY A 72 -4.55 -18.68 -10.33
N GLY A 73 -5.08 -19.85 -10.00
CA GLY A 73 -6.28 -20.00 -9.20
C GLY A 73 -7.58 -19.70 -9.94
N GLU A 74 -8.69 -19.76 -9.25
CA GLU A 74 -10.01 -19.41 -9.76
C GLU A 74 -10.22 -17.89 -9.67
N ALA A 75 -10.64 -17.24 -10.78
CA ALA A 75 -10.64 -15.78 -10.94
C ALA A 75 -11.41 -15.04 -9.85
N GLU A 76 -12.64 -15.44 -9.57
CA GLU A 76 -13.48 -14.75 -8.59
C GLU A 76 -12.96 -14.92 -7.17
N ARG A 77 -12.48 -16.12 -6.83
CA ARG A 77 -11.89 -16.40 -5.52
C ARG A 77 -10.60 -15.61 -5.29
N MET A 78 -9.75 -15.54 -6.31
CA MET A 78 -8.52 -14.75 -6.26
C MET A 78 -8.83 -13.26 -6.11
N CYS A 79 -9.84 -12.76 -6.82
CA CYS A 79 -10.29 -11.38 -6.70
C CYS A 79 -10.80 -11.06 -5.28
N GLN A 80 -11.61 -11.95 -4.68
CA GLN A 80 -12.10 -11.79 -3.30
C GLN A 80 -10.93 -11.69 -2.31
N ILE A 81 -9.96 -12.61 -2.38
CA ILE A 81 -8.77 -12.57 -1.51
C ILE A 81 -7.96 -11.31 -1.74
N ALA A 82 -7.75 -10.91 -3.00
CA ALA A 82 -7.00 -9.71 -3.32
C ALA A 82 -7.69 -8.43 -2.79
N MET A 83 -9.02 -8.38 -2.78
CA MET A 83 -9.77 -7.25 -2.21
C MET A 83 -9.68 -7.15 -0.68
N GLU A 84 -9.28 -8.21 0.01
CA GLU A 84 -9.02 -8.19 1.46
C GLU A 84 -7.60 -7.73 1.82
N LEU A 85 -6.70 -7.60 0.84
CA LEU A 85 -5.32 -7.16 1.09
C LEU A 85 -5.27 -5.73 1.61
N ARG A 86 -4.40 -5.52 2.57
CA ARG A 86 -4.25 -4.26 3.29
C ARG A 86 -3.11 -3.38 2.74
N SER A 87 -2.15 -3.99 2.08
CA SER A 87 -0.97 -3.34 1.48
C SER A 87 -1.22 -2.65 0.16
N ILE A 88 -2.43 -2.74 -0.43
CA ILE A 88 -2.71 -2.37 -1.81
C ILE A 88 -3.58 -1.12 -1.96
N HIS A 89 -3.64 -0.61 -3.20
CA HIS A 89 -4.55 0.47 -3.60
C HIS A 89 -5.75 -0.06 -4.36
N HIS A 90 -5.52 -0.78 -5.45
CA HIS A 90 -6.57 -1.25 -6.36
C HIS A 90 -6.26 -2.65 -6.87
N VAL A 91 -7.34 -3.39 -7.18
CA VAL A 91 -7.33 -4.66 -7.88
C VAL A 91 -7.97 -4.46 -9.24
N PHE A 92 -7.30 -4.93 -10.28
CA PHE A 92 -7.75 -4.89 -11.65
C PHE A 92 -7.76 -6.30 -12.23
N GLN A 93 -8.73 -6.58 -13.09
CA GLN A 93 -8.79 -7.75 -13.93
C GLN A 93 -8.28 -7.36 -15.32
N PRO A 94 -7.12 -7.85 -15.76
CA PRO A 94 -6.60 -7.60 -17.10
C PRO A 94 -7.57 -8.10 -18.16
N LEU A 95 -7.80 -7.31 -19.20
CA LEU A 95 -8.63 -7.64 -20.34
C LEU A 95 -7.80 -7.80 -21.60
N HIS A 96 -6.88 -6.84 -21.83
CA HIS A 96 -6.04 -6.83 -23.02
C HIS A 96 -4.70 -6.13 -22.73
N ARG A 97 -3.63 -6.68 -23.29
CA ARG A 97 -2.28 -6.11 -23.18
C ARG A 97 -1.63 -6.12 -24.56
N PHE A 98 -1.12 -4.96 -24.98
CA PHE A 98 -0.49 -4.80 -26.29
C PHE A 98 0.66 -3.80 -26.25
N SER A 99 1.54 -3.88 -27.26
CA SER A 99 2.66 -2.97 -27.43
C SER A 99 2.24 -1.71 -28.19
N LEU A 100 2.76 -0.56 -27.77
CA LEU A 100 2.53 0.71 -28.44
C LEU A 100 3.60 0.95 -29.52
N PRO A 101 3.20 1.36 -30.73
CA PRO A 101 4.14 1.77 -31.74
C PRO A 101 4.82 3.10 -31.36
N PRO A 102 6.05 3.36 -31.86
CA PRO A 102 6.76 4.61 -31.59
C PRO A 102 6.04 5.87 -32.11
N GLN A 103 5.19 5.72 -33.09
CA GLN A 103 4.38 6.79 -33.67
C GLN A 103 2.91 6.38 -33.76
N GLY A 104 1.98 7.29 -33.49
CA GLY A 104 0.56 7.02 -33.54
C GLY A 104 0.04 6.17 -32.36
N ALA A 105 0.71 6.18 -31.23
CA ALA A 105 0.35 5.37 -30.06
C ALA A 105 -1.10 5.62 -29.60
N LEU A 106 -1.58 6.87 -29.59
CA LEU A 106 -2.97 7.18 -29.21
C LEU A 106 -3.99 6.60 -30.17
N GLN A 107 -3.72 6.64 -31.50
CA GLN A 107 -4.58 6.03 -32.51
C GLN A 107 -4.60 4.51 -32.37
N HIS A 108 -3.45 3.91 -32.04
CA HIS A 108 -3.36 2.47 -31.80
C HIS A 108 -4.15 2.06 -30.55
N ILE A 109 -4.02 2.82 -29.45
CA ILE A 109 -4.86 2.60 -28.25
C ILE A 109 -6.35 2.66 -28.60
N GLU A 110 -6.75 3.67 -29.35
CA GLU A 110 -8.14 3.86 -29.78
C GLU A 110 -8.65 2.64 -30.57
N SER A 111 -7.90 2.17 -31.55
CA SER A 111 -8.28 1.01 -32.37
C SER A 111 -8.32 -0.31 -31.60
N GLU A 112 -7.36 -0.57 -30.70
CA GLU A 112 -7.34 -1.77 -29.88
C GLU A 112 -8.50 -1.79 -28.87
N VAL A 113 -8.84 -0.63 -28.29
CA VAL A 113 -9.96 -0.52 -27.33
C VAL A 113 -11.32 -0.60 -28.02
N GLU A 114 -11.45 -0.10 -29.28
CA GLU A 114 -12.72 -0.07 -30.00
C GLU A 114 -13.25 -1.47 -30.33
N VAL A 115 -12.36 -2.45 -30.54
CA VAL A 115 -12.75 -3.82 -30.87
C VAL A 115 -12.83 -4.75 -29.66
N LEU A 116 -12.54 -4.24 -28.46
CA LEU A 116 -12.46 -5.04 -27.27
C LEU A 116 -13.84 -5.35 -26.69
N GLY A 117 -14.20 -6.63 -26.62
CA GLY A 117 -15.39 -7.11 -25.92
C GLY A 117 -15.24 -7.04 -24.40
N ILE A 118 -16.00 -6.18 -23.73
CA ILE A 118 -16.02 -6.04 -22.27
C ILE A 118 -17.43 -6.40 -21.78
N ALA A 119 -17.61 -7.60 -21.27
CA ALA A 119 -18.92 -8.12 -20.86
C ALA A 119 -19.67 -7.18 -19.89
N ALA A 120 -18.95 -6.54 -18.97
CA ALA A 120 -19.53 -5.58 -18.03
C ALA A 120 -20.13 -4.34 -18.71
N MET A 121 -19.64 -3.95 -19.90
CA MET A 121 -20.15 -2.82 -20.66
C MET A 121 -21.46 -3.11 -21.38
N GLU A 122 -21.79 -4.37 -21.66
CA GLU A 122 -23.02 -4.77 -22.36
C GLU A 122 -24.29 -4.43 -21.54
N THR A 123 -24.18 -4.41 -20.22
CA THR A 123 -25.30 -4.14 -19.31
C THR A 123 -25.18 -2.81 -18.56
N ALA A 124 -24.04 -2.16 -18.65
CA ALA A 124 -23.77 -0.90 -17.97
C ALA A 124 -24.61 0.25 -18.55
N LYS A 125 -25.17 1.09 -17.68
CA LYS A 125 -25.84 2.34 -18.08
C LYS A 125 -24.85 3.48 -18.26
N THR A 126 -23.79 3.46 -17.43
CA THR A 126 -22.78 4.48 -17.43
C THR A 126 -21.37 3.89 -17.30
N PHE A 127 -20.38 4.58 -17.85
CA PHE A 127 -18.98 4.19 -17.68
C PHE A 127 -18.06 5.39 -17.58
N ARG A 128 -16.84 5.15 -17.11
CA ARG A 128 -15.71 6.07 -17.28
C ARG A 128 -14.43 5.30 -17.65
N VAL A 129 -13.53 6.02 -18.30
CA VAL A 129 -12.16 5.55 -18.51
C VAL A 129 -11.22 6.34 -17.59
N THR A 130 -10.38 5.63 -16.86
CA THR A 130 -9.26 6.22 -16.12
C THR A 130 -7.93 5.69 -16.65
N SER A 131 -6.87 6.48 -16.54
CA SER A 131 -5.55 6.11 -17.06
C SER A 131 -4.44 6.58 -16.13
N ARG A 132 -3.40 5.78 -16.03
CA ARG A 132 -2.10 6.17 -15.49
C ARG A 132 -1.06 5.98 -16.61
N ARG A 133 -0.12 6.92 -16.68
CA ARG A 133 0.99 6.86 -17.61
C ARG A 133 2.31 6.86 -16.84
N SER A 134 3.19 5.93 -17.18
CA SER A 134 4.56 5.84 -16.66
C SER A 134 5.53 5.72 -17.82
N GLY A 135 6.64 6.47 -17.78
CA GLY A 135 7.58 6.61 -18.88
C GLY A 135 7.43 7.93 -19.64
N GLU A 136 8.25 8.11 -20.67
CA GLU A 136 8.28 9.32 -21.51
C GLU A 136 7.41 9.12 -22.75
N HIS A 137 6.46 10.03 -22.96
CA HIS A 137 5.52 10.02 -24.08
C HIS A 137 5.18 11.47 -24.48
N ASP A 138 4.80 11.68 -25.71
CA ASP A 138 4.33 12.96 -26.27
C ASP A 138 2.86 13.27 -25.95
N PHE A 139 2.18 12.38 -25.20
CA PHE A 139 0.78 12.52 -24.76
C PHE A 139 0.63 12.33 -23.25
N GLY A 140 -0.46 12.83 -22.68
CA GLY A 140 -0.81 12.69 -21.27
C GLY A 140 -1.81 11.56 -20.99
N SER A 141 -2.01 11.23 -19.70
CA SER A 141 -3.04 10.25 -19.30
C SER A 141 -4.46 10.70 -19.66
N VAL A 142 -4.72 12.02 -19.70
CA VAL A 142 -6.01 12.58 -20.12
C VAL A 142 -6.28 12.31 -21.61
N ASP A 143 -5.25 12.33 -22.45
CA ASP A 143 -5.38 12.03 -23.88
C ASP A 143 -5.74 10.55 -24.10
N VAL A 144 -5.12 9.63 -23.31
CA VAL A 144 -5.47 8.21 -23.30
C VAL A 144 -6.93 8.02 -22.88
N GLN A 145 -7.36 8.66 -21.78
CA GLN A 145 -8.75 8.57 -21.31
C GLN A 145 -9.74 9.04 -22.37
N ARG A 146 -9.45 10.16 -23.04
CA ARG A 146 -10.32 10.72 -24.08
C ARG A 146 -10.43 9.80 -25.29
N ARG A 147 -9.31 9.27 -25.78
CA ARG A 147 -9.29 8.38 -26.95
C ARG A 147 -9.97 7.04 -26.66
N ALA A 148 -9.58 6.38 -25.58
CA ALA A 148 -10.18 5.11 -25.17
C ALA A 148 -11.67 5.27 -24.81
N GLY A 149 -12.05 6.36 -24.13
CA GLY A 149 -13.45 6.66 -23.82
C GLY A 149 -14.30 6.87 -25.07
N ALA A 150 -13.78 7.59 -26.09
CA ALA A 150 -14.47 7.76 -27.37
C ALA A 150 -14.62 6.43 -28.13
N ALA A 151 -13.63 5.56 -28.09
CA ALA A 151 -13.68 4.22 -28.68
C ALA A 151 -14.78 3.35 -28.04
N LEU A 152 -14.79 3.27 -26.72
CA LEU A 152 -15.83 2.52 -25.98
C LEU A 152 -17.23 3.10 -26.20
N TRP A 153 -17.35 4.41 -26.23
CA TRP A 153 -18.64 5.06 -26.52
C TRP A 153 -19.16 4.70 -27.93
N ARG A 154 -18.30 4.71 -28.96
CA ARG A 154 -18.69 4.29 -30.33
C ARG A 154 -19.12 2.82 -30.37
N HIS A 155 -18.40 1.97 -29.65
CA HIS A 155 -18.67 0.53 -29.65
C HIS A 155 -19.96 0.16 -28.92
N TYR A 156 -20.15 0.69 -27.67
CA TYR A 156 -21.24 0.30 -26.79
C TYR A 156 -22.42 1.25 -26.74
N GLY A 157 -22.26 2.51 -27.15
CA GLY A 157 -23.29 3.55 -27.00
C GLY A 157 -23.59 3.94 -25.55
N THR A 158 -22.82 3.43 -24.58
CA THR A 158 -23.02 3.64 -23.14
C THR A 158 -22.69 5.07 -22.73
N ALA A 159 -23.52 5.68 -21.87
CA ALA A 159 -23.30 7.06 -21.40
C ALA A 159 -22.05 7.19 -20.51
N VAL A 160 -21.40 8.35 -20.56
CA VAL A 160 -20.22 8.65 -19.72
C VAL A 160 -20.68 9.32 -18.42
N ASP A 161 -20.27 8.77 -17.25
CA ASP A 161 -20.39 9.39 -15.95
C ASP A 161 -19.02 9.39 -15.27
N LEU A 162 -18.45 10.57 -15.06
CA LEU A 162 -17.11 10.72 -14.47
C LEU A 162 -17.11 10.62 -12.94
N GLU A 163 -18.26 10.75 -12.30
CA GLU A 163 -18.36 10.75 -10.83
C GLU A 163 -18.80 9.41 -10.27
N ASN A 164 -19.89 8.84 -10.79
CA ASN A 164 -20.51 7.62 -10.30
C ASN A 164 -20.79 6.61 -11.43
N PRO A 165 -19.78 6.12 -12.17
CA PRO A 165 -19.98 5.16 -13.25
C PRO A 165 -20.38 3.78 -12.71
N ASP A 166 -21.20 3.05 -13.48
CA ASP A 166 -21.47 1.64 -13.24
C ASP A 166 -20.21 0.79 -13.52
N VAL A 167 -19.44 1.19 -14.56
CA VAL A 167 -18.22 0.48 -14.99
C VAL A 167 -17.05 1.46 -15.10
N GLU A 168 -15.93 1.10 -14.49
CA GLU A 168 -14.66 1.80 -14.66
C GLU A 168 -13.68 0.94 -15.45
N VAL A 169 -13.36 1.38 -16.68
CA VAL A 169 -12.34 0.76 -17.52
C VAL A 169 -11.03 1.51 -17.31
N ARG A 170 -9.99 0.76 -16.99
CA ARG A 170 -8.64 1.28 -16.80
C ARG A 170 -7.81 1.05 -18.04
N VAL A 171 -7.17 2.10 -18.58
CA VAL A 171 -6.25 2.01 -19.71
C VAL A 171 -4.92 2.64 -19.29
N ASP A 172 -3.98 1.80 -18.88
CA ASP A 172 -2.69 2.24 -18.36
C ASP A 172 -1.58 2.06 -19.39
N VAL A 173 -0.65 3.02 -19.41
CA VAL A 173 0.52 2.99 -20.30
C VAL A 173 1.79 2.92 -19.47
N PHE A 174 2.62 1.90 -19.75
CA PHE A 174 3.87 1.61 -19.06
C PHE A 174 5.01 1.50 -20.10
N GLY A 175 5.74 2.61 -20.35
CA GLY A 175 6.70 2.65 -21.44
C GLY A 175 6.03 2.36 -22.78
N CYS A 176 6.47 1.33 -23.49
CA CYS A 176 5.89 0.91 -24.76
C CYS A 176 4.73 -0.12 -24.62
N MET A 177 4.22 -0.36 -23.42
CA MET A 177 3.12 -1.30 -23.18
C MET A 177 1.84 -0.59 -22.77
N CYS A 178 0.71 -1.04 -23.28
CA CYS A 178 -0.62 -0.64 -22.83
C CYS A 178 -1.34 -1.81 -22.21
N LEU A 179 -2.01 -1.56 -21.09
CA LEU A 179 -2.84 -2.53 -20.37
C LEU A 179 -4.25 -1.99 -20.23
N VAL A 180 -5.21 -2.68 -20.80
CA VAL A 180 -6.64 -2.45 -20.58
C VAL A 180 -7.12 -3.41 -19.51
N SER A 181 -7.79 -2.89 -18.49
CA SER A 181 -8.25 -3.68 -17.34
C SER A 181 -9.63 -3.23 -16.87
N PHE A 182 -10.37 -4.13 -16.28
CA PHE A 182 -11.58 -3.82 -15.53
C PHE A 182 -11.21 -3.57 -14.06
N GLN A 183 -11.58 -2.42 -13.51
CA GLN A 183 -11.30 -2.08 -12.12
C GLN A 183 -12.32 -2.76 -11.19
N ARG A 184 -11.85 -3.64 -10.30
CA ARG A 184 -12.68 -4.40 -9.34
C ARG A 184 -12.97 -3.62 -8.06
N THR A 185 -12.14 -2.64 -7.71
CA THR A 185 -12.25 -1.83 -6.50
C THR A 185 -12.83 -0.45 -6.80
N LEU A 186 -14.01 -0.12 -6.26
CA LEU A 186 -14.67 1.19 -6.45
C LEU A 186 -13.84 2.34 -5.86
N LYS A 187 -13.16 2.12 -4.74
CA LYS A 187 -12.31 3.09 -4.04
C LYS A 187 -10.98 2.46 -3.69
N SER A 188 -9.95 3.30 -3.54
CA SER A 188 -8.66 2.81 -3.09
C SER A 188 -8.74 2.17 -1.70
N LEU A 189 -8.30 0.92 -1.58
CA LEU A 189 -8.27 0.17 -0.33
C LEU A 189 -7.32 0.79 0.70
N SER A 190 -6.38 1.65 0.28
CA SER A 190 -5.55 2.44 1.20
C SER A 190 -6.31 3.57 1.91
N LYS A 191 -7.57 3.83 1.54
CA LYS A 191 -8.48 4.81 2.16
C LYS A 191 -9.61 4.13 2.92
N ARG A 192 -9.37 2.96 3.52
CA ARG A 192 -10.39 2.11 4.16
C ARG A 192 -11.04 2.72 5.39
N PHE A 193 -10.33 3.58 6.12
CA PHE A 193 -10.87 4.20 7.33
C PHE A 193 -11.72 5.42 6.99
N VAL A 194 -13.01 5.35 7.30
CA VAL A 194 -13.92 6.50 7.29
C VAL A 194 -13.74 7.24 8.62
N ARG A 195 -13.17 8.44 8.57
CA ARG A 195 -12.80 9.22 9.74
C ARG A 195 -13.64 10.47 9.86
N ARG A 196 -13.97 10.87 11.09
CA ARG A 196 -14.58 12.17 11.39
C ARG A 196 -13.57 13.30 11.19
N TYR A 197 -12.34 13.07 11.62
CA TYR A 197 -11.22 13.99 11.43
C TYR A 197 -10.15 13.33 10.56
N GLN A 198 -9.87 13.93 9.42
CA GLN A 198 -8.80 13.52 8.52
C GLN A 198 -7.85 14.70 8.30
N PRO A 199 -6.65 14.69 8.86
CA PRO A 199 -5.66 15.73 8.57
C PRO A 199 -5.30 15.71 7.08
N ARG A 200 -4.96 16.88 6.54
CA ARG A 200 -4.56 17.01 5.11
C ARG A 200 -3.39 16.10 4.71
N VAL A 201 -2.63 15.62 5.68
CA VAL A 201 -1.49 14.70 5.48
C VAL A 201 -1.59 13.59 6.53
N ALA A 202 -2.45 12.61 6.25
CA ALA A 202 -2.50 11.38 7.02
C ALA A 202 -1.66 10.30 6.34
N LEU A 203 -1.04 9.44 7.15
CA LEU A 203 -0.40 8.23 6.65
C LEU A 203 -1.46 7.36 5.92
N LYS A 204 -1.12 6.82 4.74
CA LYS A 204 -2.00 5.87 4.06
C LYS A 204 -2.08 4.56 4.86
N ALA A 205 -3.25 3.93 4.91
CA ALA A 205 -3.42 2.66 5.62
C ALA A 205 -2.52 1.55 5.05
N SER A 206 -2.28 1.53 3.74
CA SER A 206 -1.33 0.59 3.11
C SER A 206 0.11 0.74 3.63
N VAL A 207 0.56 1.98 3.87
CA VAL A 207 1.89 2.23 4.45
C VAL A 207 1.92 1.88 5.94
N ALA A 208 0.83 2.14 6.68
CA ALA A 208 0.70 1.71 8.07
C ALA A 208 0.78 0.18 8.19
N TYR A 209 0.09 -0.54 7.29
CA TYR A 209 0.22 -1.99 7.19
C TYR A 209 1.67 -2.43 6.95
N ALA A 210 2.38 -1.79 6.02
CA ALA A 210 3.79 -2.12 5.76
C ALA A 210 4.67 -1.92 7.01
N LEU A 211 4.44 -0.86 7.79
CA LEU A 211 5.16 -0.66 9.06
C LEU A 211 4.89 -1.82 10.03
N LEU A 212 3.64 -2.26 10.16
CA LEU A 212 3.26 -3.39 11.01
C LEU A 212 3.82 -4.72 10.49
N HIS A 213 3.84 -4.93 9.17
CA HIS A 213 4.49 -6.08 8.54
C HIS A 213 5.97 -6.18 8.90
N PHE A 214 6.72 -5.06 8.83
CA PHE A 214 8.13 -5.03 9.24
C PHE A 214 8.33 -5.14 10.75
N ALA A 215 7.30 -4.85 11.56
CA ALA A 215 7.37 -5.06 13.00
C ALA A 215 7.37 -6.55 13.37
N ARG A 216 6.85 -7.43 12.50
CA ARG A 216 6.76 -8.88 12.72
C ARG A 216 6.12 -9.18 14.07
N ILE A 217 4.95 -8.60 14.29
CA ILE A 217 4.21 -8.75 15.54
C ILE A 217 3.80 -10.21 15.69
N GLY A 218 4.15 -10.81 16.84
CA GLY A 218 3.76 -12.16 17.19
C GLY A 218 2.32 -12.24 17.70
N GLU A 219 1.82 -13.46 17.89
CA GLU A 219 0.47 -13.75 18.39
C GLU A 219 0.45 -13.96 19.93
N LYS A 220 1.26 -13.22 20.68
CA LYS A 220 1.27 -13.34 22.14
C LYS A 220 0.21 -12.41 22.74
N SER A 221 -0.62 -12.95 23.63
CA SER A 221 -1.76 -12.23 24.23
C SER A 221 -1.38 -11.04 25.12
N ASP A 222 -0.12 -10.92 25.53
CA ASP A 222 0.39 -9.84 26.39
C ASP A 222 1.32 -8.87 25.65
N ASP A 223 1.41 -8.97 24.33
CA ASP A 223 2.19 -8.06 23.51
C ASP A 223 1.57 -6.65 23.50
N THR A 224 2.44 -5.65 23.45
CA THR A 224 2.07 -4.24 23.52
C THR A 224 2.72 -3.45 22.39
N LEU A 225 1.96 -2.56 21.75
CA LEU A 225 2.45 -1.65 20.71
C LEU A 225 2.24 -0.20 21.13
N LEU A 226 3.26 0.63 20.93
CA LEU A 226 3.22 2.08 21.09
C LEU A 226 3.43 2.78 19.75
N ASP A 227 2.59 3.78 19.45
CA ASP A 227 2.87 4.82 18.45
C ASP A 227 3.05 6.18 19.17
N PRO A 228 4.30 6.65 19.38
CA PRO A 228 4.57 7.91 20.08
C PRO A 228 4.39 9.17 19.22
N PHE A 229 3.96 9.04 17.97
CA PHE A 229 3.55 10.10 17.06
C PHE A 229 2.22 9.71 16.39
N CYS A 230 1.22 9.32 17.20
CA CYS A 230 0.05 8.62 16.70
C CYS A 230 -0.81 9.45 15.74
N GLY A 231 -0.69 10.77 15.77
CA GLY A 231 -1.48 11.63 14.90
C GLY A 231 -2.97 11.30 14.97
N SER A 232 -3.62 11.14 13.83
CA SER A 232 -5.04 10.74 13.75
C SER A 232 -5.31 9.26 13.98
N GLY A 233 -4.32 8.45 14.36
CA GLY A 233 -4.45 7.06 14.79
C GLY A 233 -4.27 5.98 13.73
N THR A 234 -3.77 6.28 12.52
CA THR A 234 -3.77 5.32 11.39
C THR A 234 -3.08 3.99 11.69
N ILE A 235 -1.87 4.02 12.30
CA ILE A 235 -1.10 2.81 12.63
C ILE A 235 -1.85 1.99 13.66
N LEU A 236 -2.41 2.64 14.67
CA LEU A 236 -3.16 1.99 15.75
C LEU A 236 -4.47 1.37 15.24
N PHE A 237 -5.19 2.04 14.33
CA PHE A 237 -6.41 1.47 13.75
C PHE A 237 -6.10 0.25 12.88
N GLU A 238 -5.02 0.33 12.09
CA GLU A 238 -4.56 -0.81 11.29
C GLU A 238 -4.17 -1.98 12.20
N ALA A 239 -3.44 -1.72 13.28
CA ALA A 239 -3.05 -2.74 14.26
C ALA A 239 -4.27 -3.33 14.98
N ALA A 240 -5.28 -2.51 15.32
CA ALA A 240 -6.50 -2.97 15.96
C ALA A 240 -7.29 -3.97 15.11
N GLU A 241 -7.32 -3.80 13.80
CA GLU A 241 -8.02 -4.70 12.90
C GLU A 241 -7.26 -5.99 12.60
N ILE A 242 -5.91 -5.96 12.64
CA ILE A 242 -5.08 -7.12 12.30
C ILE A 242 -4.83 -8.00 13.53
N PHE A 243 -4.58 -7.38 14.69
CA PHE A 243 -4.13 -8.06 15.90
C PHE A 243 -5.17 -7.88 17.03
N PRO A 244 -6.15 -8.78 17.16
CA PRO A 244 -7.24 -8.64 18.12
C PRO A 244 -6.79 -8.61 19.58
N ASP A 245 -5.70 -9.27 19.94
CA ASP A 245 -5.21 -9.39 21.33
C ASP A 245 -4.09 -8.39 21.69
N LEU A 246 -3.62 -7.60 20.71
CA LEU A 246 -2.55 -6.63 20.93
C LEU A 246 -3.04 -5.42 21.73
N ALA A 247 -2.39 -5.10 22.83
CA ALA A 247 -2.67 -3.89 23.59
C ALA A 247 -2.02 -2.66 22.94
N LEU A 248 -2.83 -1.65 22.60
CA LEU A 248 -2.43 -0.51 21.79
C LEU A 248 -2.30 0.76 22.62
N PHE A 249 -1.21 1.48 22.42
CA PHE A 249 -0.91 2.74 23.08
C PHE A 249 -0.51 3.79 22.04
N GLY A 250 -0.96 5.02 22.24
CA GLY A 250 -0.59 6.12 21.38
C GLY A 250 -0.38 7.42 22.14
N SER A 251 0.59 8.21 21.70
CA SER A 251 0.73 9.58 22.17
C SER A 251 1.03 10.55 21.03
N ASP A 252 0.61 11.78 21.20
CA ASP A 252 0.99 12.89 20.34
C ASP A 252 1.23 14.15 21.21
N ILE A 253 2.10 15.04 20.77
CA ILE A 253 2.41 16.26 21.51
C ILE A 253 1.21 17.23 21.52
N ASP A 254 0.34 17.15 20.51
CA ASP A 254 -0.82 18.00 20.35
C ASP A 254 -2.06 17.30 20.93
N GLN A 255 -2.58 17.85 22.04
CA GLN A 255 -3.80 17.34 22.69
C GLN A 255 -5.01 17.30 21.75
N HIS A 256 -5.17 18.32 20.89
CA HIS A 256 -6.28 18.35 19.93
C HIS A 256 -6.21 17.16 18.96
N VAL A 257 -5.03 16.81 18.49
CA VAL A 257 -4.81 15.66 17.61
C VAL A 257 -5.14 14.34 18.32
N VAL A 258 -4.79 14.22 19.61
CA VAL A 258 -5.16 13.06 20.45
C VAL A 258 -6.67 12.93 20.60
N ASP A 259 -7.37 14.04 20.82
CA ASP A 259 -8.83 14.04 20.94
C ASP A 259 -9.50 13.65 19.62
N CYS A 260 -9.00 14.15 18.49
CA CYS A 260 -9.42 13.72 17.17
C CYS A 260 -9.16 12.21 16.91
N ALA A 261 -8.03 11.68 17.41
CA ALA A 261 -7.76 10.25 17.32
C ALA A 261 -8.76 9.42 18.15
N ARG A 262 -9.15 9.88 19.34
CA ARG A 262 -10.20 9.26 20.18
C ARG A 262 -11.56 9.25 19.49
N GLU A 263 -11.96 10.38 18.86
CA GLU A 263 -13.20 10.47 18.10
C GLU A 263 -13.21 9.50 16.91
N ASN A 264 -12.08 9.41 16.18
CA ASN A 264 -11.91 8.44 15.10
C ASN A 264 -12.00 7.00 15.60
N ALA A 265 -11.33 6.67 16.72
CA ALA A 265 -11.38 5.36 17.34
C ALA A 265 -12.79 4.96 17.75
N SER A 266 -13.56 5.93 18.29
CA SER A 266 -14.97 5.72 18.65
C SER A 266 -15.84 5.47 17.41
N ALA A 267 -15.62 6.24 16.33
CA ALA A 267 -16.35 6.06 15.07
C ALA A 267 -16.06 4.72 14.38
N LEU A 268 -14.85 4.17 14.59
CA LEU A 268 -14.40 2.87 14.07
C LEU A 268 -14.73 1.71 15.03
N GLY A 269 -15.32 1.96 16.20
CA GLY A 269 -15.67 0.93 17.19
C GLY A 269 -14.48 0.31 17.92
N CYS A 270 -13.29 0.93 17.87
CA CYS A 270 -12.07 0.39 18.48
C CYS A 270 -11.53 1.20 19.67
N ALA A 271 -12.30 2.18 20.18
CA ALA A 271 -11.86 3.06 21.27
C ALA A 271 -11.44 2.31 22.54
N GLY A 272 -12.16 1.24 22.91
CA GLY A 272 -11.86 0.43 24.10
C GLY A 272 -10.56 -0.39 24.01
N ARG A 273 -9.93 -0.44 22.84
CA ARG A 273 -8.74 -1.24 22.58
C ARG A 273 -7.43 -0.44 22.63
N MET A 274 -7.51 0.87 22.80
CA MET A 274 -6.32 1.72 22.77
C MET A 274 -6.31 2.77 23.87
N ALA A 275 -5.16 2.96 24.49
CA ALA A 275 -4.90 4.03 25.45
C ALA A 275 -4.17 5.18 24.73
N LEU A 276 -4.87 6.31 24.57
CA LEU A 276 -4.34 7.50 23.92
C LEU A 276 -4.12 8.62 24.94
N CYS A 277 -2.96 9.27 24.91
CA CYS A 277 -2.65 10.39 25.80
C CYS A 277 -1.82 11.46 25.09
N GLN A 278 -1.85 12.68 25.63
CA GLN A 278 -0.89 13.71 25.23
C GLN A 278 0.50 13.35 25.74
N GLY A 279 1.53 13.50 24.90
CA GLY A 279 2.89 13.23 25.30
C GLY A 279 3.92 13.60 24.23
N ASP A 280 5.10 14.03 24.69
CA ASP A 280 6.23 14.30 23.83
C ASP A 280 7.10 13.06 23.68
N ALA A 281 7.29 12.56 22.47
CA ALA A 281 8.12 11.40 22.17
C ALA A 281 9.60 11.57 22.58
N ARG A 282 10.04 12.80 22.88
CA ARG A 282 11.36 13.10 23.43
C ARG A 282 11.46 12.89 24.93
N GLY A 283 10.36 12.56 25.58
CA GLY A 283 10.24 12.33 27.04
C GLY A 283 9.27 11.22 27.36
N LEU A 284 9.32 10.07 26.67
CA LEU A 284 8.44 8.92 26.88
C LEU A 284 8.56 8.33 28.29
N ASP A 285 9.66 8.58 28.98
CA ASP A 285 9.85 8.25 30.38
C ASP A 285 8.86 8.97 31.30
N ALA A 286 8.48 10.19 30.99
CA ALA A 286 7.43 10.91 31.71
C ALA A 286 6.01 10.52 31.28
N VAL A 287 5.83 10.16 30.00
CA VAL A 287 4.51 9.79 29.45
C VAL A 287 4.07 8.37 29.88
N PHE A 288 5.04 7.46 29.93
CA PHE A 288 4.82 6.04 30.26
C PHE A 288 5.87 5.57 31.29
N PRO A 289 5.88 6.10 32.53
CA PRO A 289 6.96 5.88 33.48
C PRO A 289 7.21 4.39 33.80
N ASP A 290 6.16 3.62 34.03
CA ASP A 290 6.23 2.23 34.49
C ASP A 290 5.92 1.20 33.39
N ARG A 291 5.95 1.63 32.11
CA ARG A 291 5.57 0.76 31.00
C ARG A 291 6.67 0.59 29.98
N ARG A 292 6.89 -0.66 29.57
CA ARG A 292 7.71 -1.02 28.41
C ARG A 292 6.87 -1.75 27.38
N PHE A 293 7.25 -1.64 26.11
CA PHE A 293 6.51 -2.13 24.96
C PHE A 293 7.31 -3.19 24.21
N ASN A 294 6.62 -4.14 23.59
CA ASN A 294 7.24 -5.13 22.70
C ASN A 294 7.57 -4.48 21.36
N TYR A 295 6.67 -3.61 20.90
CA TYR A 295 6.79 -2.93 19.61
C TYR A 295 6.58 -1.42 19.75
N ILE A 296 7.42 -0.65 19.04
CA ILE A 296 7.18 0.76 18.79
C ILE A 296 7.09 0.91 17.28
N VAL A 297 5.93 1.32 16.75
CA VAL A 297 5.69 1.49 15.31
C VAL A 297 5.16 2.90 15.08
N THR A 298 5.86 3.69 14.25
CA THR A 298 5.56 5.12 14.22
C THR A 298 5.96 5.85 12.94
N ASN A 299 5.33 7.02 12.73
CA ASN A 299 5.60 7.94 11.63
C ASN A 299 5.97 9.34 12.18
N PRO A 300 7.23 9.61 12.55
CA PRO A 300 7.68 10.89 13.07
C PRO A 300 7.49 12.05 12.06
N PRO A 301 7.47 13.32 12.53
CA PRO A 301 7.31 14.48 11.65
C PRO A 301 8.45 14.59 10.63
N TYR A 302 8.09 15.00 9.40
CA TYR A 302 9.04 15.16 8.28
C TYR A 302 9.75 16.50 8.25
N GLY A 303 9.29 17.49 9.06
CA GLY A 303 9.85 18.84 9.10
C GLY A 303 9.44 19.72 7.91
N MET A 304 8.41 19.36 7.16
CA MET A 304 7.86 20.16 6.06
C MET A 304 6.70 21.06 6.51
N ARG A 305 5.79 20.52 7.30
CA ARG A 305 4.62 21.24 7.87
C ARG A 305 4.64 21.24 9.39
N PHE A 306 5.00 20.11 9.99
CA PHE A 306 5.20 19.95 11.42
C PHE A 306 6.70 19.79 11.72
N GLY A 307 7.18 20.43 12.78
CA GLY A 307 8.57 20.32 13.21
C GLY A 307 9.58 21.07 12.33
N GLN A 308 9.20 22.13 11.60
CA GLN A 308 10.12 22.92 10.76
C GLN A 308 11.31 23.47 11.53
N HIS A 309 11.12 23.80 12.80
CA HIS A 309 12.16 24.37 13.69
C HIS A 309 12.99 23.29 14.42
N LEU A 310 12.72 22.00 14.18
CA LEU A 310 13.43 20.93 14.85
C LEU A 310 14.86 20.78 14.31
N ASN A 311 15.82 20.71 15.22
CA ASN A 311 17.12 20.15 14.91
C ASN A 311 16.98 18.62 14.82
N PHE A 312 16.80 18.09 13.61
CA PHE A 312 16.50 16.66 13.37
C PHE A 312 17.60 15.71 13.85
N ASP A 313 18.85 16.13 13.91
CA ASP A 313 19.91 15.28 14.45
C ASP A 313 19.74 15.06 15.96
N ARG A 314 19.50 16.14 16.73
CA ARG A 314 19.19 16.06 18.17
C ARG A 314 17.83 15.36 18.41
N PHE A 315 16.83 15.67 17.57
CA PHE A 315 15.50 15.10 17.67
C PHE A 315 15.54 13.57 17.55
N TYR A 316 16.12 13.04 16.47
CA TYR A 316 16.21 11.59 16.26
C TYR A 316 17.06 10.91 17.34
N THR A 317 18.16 11.55 17.78
CA THR A 317 18.97 11.00 18.87
C THR A 317 18.15 10.83 20.14
N ARG A 318 17.39 11.85 20.53
CA ARG A 318 16.57 11.80 21.76
C ARG A 318 15.42 10.82 21.63
N VAL A 319 14.72 10.79 20.49
CA VAL A 319 13.64 9.84 20.22
C VAL A 319 14.16 8.40 20.27
N LEU A 320 15.29 8.10 19.63
CA LEU A 320 15.90 6.76 19.68
C LEU A 320 16.25 6.33 21.11
N GLN A 321 16.82 7.24 21.93
CA GLN A 321 17.09 6.95 23.34
C GLN A 321 15.80 6.62 24.10
N GLN A 322 14.75 7.42 23.92
CA GLN A 322 13.47 7.22 24.59
C GLN A 322 12.79 5.91 24.14
N CYS A 323 12.79 5.62 22.84
CA CYS A 323 12.29 4.36 22.32
C CYS A 323 13.06 3.17 22.90
N TRP A 324 14.38 3.25 23.00
CA TRP A 324 15.19 2.18 23.58
C TRP A 324 14.84 1.91 25.04
N TYR A 325 14.69 2.97 25.86
CA TYR A 325 14.29 2.84 27.28
C TYR A 325 12.88 2.28 27.45
N ARG A 326 11.97 2.54 26.49
CA ARG A 326 10.58 2.08 26.56
C ARG A 326 10.33 0.77 25.84
N LEU A 327 11.26 0.23 25.08
CA LEU A 327 11.19 -1.12 24.55
C LEU A 327 11.60 -2.16 25.61
N ARG A 328 10.93 -3.30 25.61
CA ARG A 328 11.35 -4.49 26.34
C ARG A 328 12.63 -5.06 25.73
N PRO A 329 13.44 -5.84 26.45
CA PRO A 329 14.50 -6.66 25.88
C PRO A 329 13.95 -7.48 24.69
N GLY A 330 14.69 -7.54 23.59
CA GLY A 330 14.24 -8.17 22.34
C GLY A 330 13.14 -7.40 21.59
N GLY A 331 12.71 -6.23 22.06
CA GLY A 331 11.68 -5.40 21.41
C GLY A 331 12.15 -4.77 20.11
N ARG A 332 11.19 -4.37 19.28
CA ARG A 332 11.43 -3.84 17.93
C ARG A 332 10.85 -2.45 17.74
N LEU A 333 11.65 -1.56 17.13
CA LEU A 333 11.25 -0.25 16.64
C LEU A 333 11.10 -0.29 15.12
N VAL A 334 9.93 0.08 14.60
CA VAL A 334 9.73 0.33 13.17
C VAL A 334 9.26 1.75 12.96
N LEU A 335 9.92 2.46 12.08
CA LEU A 335 9.53 3.83 11.76
C LEU A 335 9.76 4.17 10.29
N ILE A 336 9.03 5.19 9.81
CA ILE A 336 9.24 5.76 8.48
C ILE A 336 9.83 7.17 8.61
N ALA A 337 10.95 7.44 7.93
CA ALA A 337 11.65 8.72 8.02
C ALA A 337 11.89 9.33 6.64
N TRP A 338 11.45 10.59 6.45
CA TRP A 338 11.78 11.40 5.27
C TRP A 338 13.24 11.87 5.31
N LYS A 339 13.71 12.37 6.45
CA LYS A 339 15.11 12.77 6.64
C LYS A 339 15.99 11.56 7.00
N TYR A 340 15.88 10.51 6.22
CA TYR A 340 16.48 9.20 6.48
C TYR A 340 18.01 9.24 6.70
N ARG A 341 18.74 10.14 6.02
CA ARG A 341 20.20 10.30 6.23
C ARG A 341 20.54 10.76 7.63
N LEU A 342 19.78 11.73 8.18
CA LEU A 342 19.95 12.22 9.55
C LEU A 342 19.54 11.14 10.56
N PHE A 343 18.44 10.44 10.29
CA PHE A 343 18.00 9.32 11.11
C PHE A 343 19.07 8.21 11.17
N SER A 344 19.58 7.74 10.02
CA SER A 344 20.61 6.70 9.98
C SER A 344 21.89 7.10 10.71
N ARG A 345 22.28 8.39 10.61
CA ARG A 345 23.44 8.92 11.37
C ARG A 345 23.18 8.87 12.87
N ALA A 346 22.00 9.31 13.32
CA ALA A 346 21.62 9.26 14.73
C ALA A 346 21.57 7.82 15.26
N ALA A 347 20.98 6.89 14.50
CA ALA A 347 20.89 5.48 14.86
C ALA A 347 22.29 4.85 15.02
N LYS A 348 23.20 5.07 14.07
CA LYS A 348 24.58 4.59 14.15
C LYS A 348 25.34 5.20 15.34
N ARG A 349 25.18 6.51 15.59
CA ARG A 349 25.87 7.22 16.68
C ARG A 349 25.40 6.75 18.05
N THR A 350 24.11 6.45 18.22
CA THR A 350 23.59 6.00 19.51
C THR A 350 24.01 4.57 19.82
N GLY A 351 24.18 3.70 18.82
CA GLY A 351 24.53 2.30 19.00
C GLY A 351 23.50 1.49 19.79
N LEU A 352 22.24 1.98 19.85
CA LEU A 352 21.18 1.38 20.67
C LEU A 352 20.38 0.30 19.96
N PHE A 353 20.49 0.25 18.62
CA PHE A 353 19.67 -0.60 17.78
C PHE A 353 20.48 -1.32 16.71
N CYS A 354 20.06 -2.55 16.39
CA CYS A 354 20.53 -3.32 15.25
C CYS A 354 19.56 -3.16 14.08
N LEU A 355 20.03 -2.70 12.92
CA LEU A 355 19.21 -2.55 11.72
C LEU A 355 18.90 -3.96 11.13
N ARG A 356 17.62 -4.26 10.93
CA ARG A 356 17.12 -5.50 10.34
C ARG A 356 16.63 -5.33 8.92
N ALA A 357 15.97 -4.21 8.64
CA ALA A 357 15.51 -3.88 7.30
C ALA A 357 15.49 -2.38 7.07
N GLU A 358 15.77 -1.99 5.83
CA GLU A 358 15.61 -0.63 5.33
C GLU A 358 14.91 -0.69 3.97
N ARG A 359 13.83 0.10 3.80
CA ARG A 359 13.03 0.08 2.58
C ARG A 359 12.64 1.48 2.14
N VAL A 360 12.92 1.83 0.89
CA VAL A 360 12.40 3.05 0.27
C VAL A 360 10.95 2.81 -0.12
N VAL A 361 10.06 3.72 0.23
CA VAL A 361 8.64 3.67 -0.14
C VAL A 361 8.24 5.01 -0.74
N GLU A 362 7.62 4.99 -1.93
CA GLU A 362 7.05 6.20 -2.50
C GLU A 362 5.66 6.46 -1.91
N THR A 363 5.46 7.62 -1.33
CA THR A 363 4.16 8.05 -0.83
C THR A 363 3.98 9.56 -0.97
N GLY A 364 2.91 9.98 -1.65
CA GLY A 364 2.60 11.40 -1.85
C GLY A 364 3.69 12.19 -2.61
N GLY A 365 4.39 11.55 -3.54
CA GLY A 365 5.50 12.15 -4.30
C GLY A 365 6.81 12.26 -3.51
N LEU A 366 6.86 11.68 -2.31
CA LEU A 366 8.05 11.61 -1.46
C LEU A 366 8.58 10.18 -1.42
N HIS A 367 9.88 10.03 -1.14
CA HIS A 367 10.57 8.75 -1.01
C HIS A 367 11.17 8.57 0.39
N PRO A 368 10.33 8.52 1.46
CA PRO A 368 10.83 8.20 2.78
C PRO A 368 11.34 6.77 2.85
N ARG A 369 12.04 6.45 3.95
CA ARG A 369 12.50 5.09 4.21
C ARG A 369 11.87 4.53 5.48
N ILE A 370 11.42 3.29 5.40
CA ILE A 370 11.06 2.47 6.56
C ILE A 370 12.34 1.85 7.11
N PHE A 371 12.48 1.88 8.42
CA PHE A 371 13.55 1.22 9.17
C PHE A 371 12.93 0.27 10.17
N ALA A 372 13.37 -0.98 10.17
CA ALA A 372 13.08 -1.96 11.21
C ALA A 372 14.35 -2.22 12.02
N LEU A 373 14.29 -2.01 13.33
CA LEU A 373 15.41 -1.93 14.23
C LEU A 373 15.13 -2.77 15.47
N ASP A 374 15.98 -3.76 15.79
CA ASP A 374 15.87 -4.50 17.04
C ASP A 374 16.66 -3.77 18.13
N ARG A 375 16.09 -3.71 19.34
CA ARG A 375 16.75 -3.20 20.53
C ARG A 375 18.03 -4.02 20.80
N ILE A 376 19.14 -3.35 21.03
CA ILE A 376 20.35 -3.98 21.54
C ILE A 376 20.27 -3.96 23.06
N ASP A 377 20.21 -5.14 23.66
CA ASP A 377 20.17 -5.30 25.11
C ASP A 377 21.57 -5.10 25.70
N ARG A 378 21.66 -4.48 26.87
CA ARG A 378 22.92 -4.28 27.59
C ARG A 378 23.06 -5.36 28.65
N GLU A 379 24.27 -5.83 28.87
CA GLU A 379 24.55 -6.79 29.96
C GLU A 379 24.12 -6.20 31.30
N GLY A 380 23.29 -6.94 32.05
CA GLY A 380 22.77 -6.53 33.36
C GLY A 380 21.41 -5.84 33.39
N GLU A 381 20.70 -5.73 32.26
CA GLU A 381 19.32 -5.23 32.19
C GLU A 381 18.31 -6.42 32.21
N ASN A 382 18.11 -7.03 33.37
CA ASN A 382 17.01 -7.96 33.62
C ASN A 382 15.85 -7.28 34.35
#